data_fe8c4a1057e24a08560a8f0bfb144545
#
_entry.id   fe8c4a1057e24a08560a8f0bfb144545
#
_cell.length_a   1.000
_cell.length_b   1.000
_cell.length_c   1.000
_cell.angle_alpha   90.00
_cell.angle_beta   90.00
_cell.angle_gamma   90.00
#
_symmetry.space_group_name_H-M   'P 1'
#
loop_
_entity.id
_entity.type
_entity.pdbx_description
1 polymer ?
#
loop_
_entity_poly.entity_id
_entity_poly.type
_entity_poly.pdbx_seq_one_letter_code
_entity_poly.pdbx_strand_id
1 'polypeptide(L)'
;MKKTLSVLDVVALIVGIVVGVGIFKTPSLVAANAGSVGTFLLTWVLGGAISFVGALCYAELATAYPHPGGEYHYLTRAYGPRVSFLFAWARMTVIQTGSIAMLSFVLGDYMSRIYSLGPYSASIYGAAGIIILTVINIIGIREGKTTQNLLTVTKIIGLLIVVIGGVFFSSPFSTAQEQPYLTGHVFGLAMIFVLLTYGGWNEAAYISAELKGSGRGMVHSLLWGILIITSIYVLINWVYVHVLGIVSVGKSDAIVFDVMVRIVGHYGAVLSTVLIAISALGAMNATIITGARTNYALGTEFSIFRVLGAWHESSGTPANALIVQGAISFFLVVLGSITMKGFVTMVEYTAPIFWLFFFLTTLSIIILRLKEPEAKRPFVVPGYPVTPLLFCAICIYMLVSSIQYTGIGALTGIAVFLTGTFFMKLSKHHVTKRR
;
A
#
# COMPACT_ATOMS: atom_id res chain seq x y z
N MET A 1 13.21 16.84 16.54
CA MET A 1 13.60 15.45 16.21
C MET A 1 15.05 15.41 15.76
N LYS A 2 15.83 14.39 16.14
CA LYS A 2 17.22 14.24 15.65
C LYS A 2 17.18 13.75 14.22
N LYS A 3 17.88 14.45 13.32
CA LYS A 3 18.05 14.02 11.91
C LYS A 3 19.03 12.87 11.87
N THR A 4 18.56 11.65 11.62
CA THR A 4 19.36 10.42 11.71
C THR A 4 19.50 9.70 10.39
N LEU A 5 18.54 9.85 9.46
CA LEU A 5 18.47 9.09 8.21
C LEU A 5 19.31 9.69 7.09
N SER A 6 20.08 8.87 6.38
CA SER A 6 20.76 9.21 5.13
C SER A 6 19.81 9.06 3.93
N VAL A 7 20.21 9.55 2.75
CA VAL A 7 19.47 9.35 1.50
C VAL A 7 19.30 7.86 1.17
N LEU A 8 20.36 7.06 1.37
CA LEU A 8 20.30 5.62 1.12
C LEU A 8 19.35 4.90 2.07
N ASP A 9 19.32 5.31 3.35
CA ASP A 9 18.36 4.74 4.31
C ASP A 9 16.91 5.00 3.87
N VAL A 10 16.62 6.20 3.38
CA VAL A 10 15.27 6.55 2.90
C VAL A 10 14.94 5.82 1.61
N VAL A 11 15.88 5.69 0.65
CA VAL A 11 15.68 4.87 -0.57
C VAL A 11 15.38 3.42 -0.19
N ALA A 12 16.19 2.82 0.68
CA ALA A 12 15.99 1.45 1.13
C ALA A 12 14.64 1.26 1.82
N LEU A 13 14.22 2.25 2.60
CA LEU A 13 12.94 2.25 3.28
C LEU A 13 11.77 2.34 2.29
N ILE A 14 11.83 3.24 1.30
CA ILE A 14 10.82 3.38 0.24
C ILE A 14 10.73 2.07 -0.55
N VAL A 15 11.85 1.53 -1.02
CA VAL A 15 11.88 0.26 -1.75
C VAL A 15 11.33 -0.87 -0.87
N GLY A 16 11.72 -0.91 0.41
CA GLY A 16 11.25 -1.92 1.36
C GLY A 16 9.75 -1.85 1.65
N ILE A 17 9.15 -0.66 1.66
CA ILE A 17 7.70 -0.47 1.86
C ILE A 17 6.94 -0.84 0.58
N VAL A 18 7.35 -0.28 -0.57
CA VAL A 18 6.62 -0.42 -1.85
C VAL A 18 6.77 -1.82 -2.42
N VAL A 19 7.99 -2.40 -2.45
CA VAL A 19 8.19 -3.79 -2.87
C VAL A 19 7.58 -4.71 -1.82
N GLY A 20 6.26 -4.72 -1.80
CA GLY A 20 5.41 -5.49 -0.89
C GLY A 20 4.90 -6.79 -1.53
N VAL A 21 3.92 -7.40 -0.90
CA VAL A 21 3.26 -8.62 -1.40
C VAL A 21 2.36 -8.36 -2.61
N GLY A 22 2.05 -7.10 -2.93
CA GLY A 22 1.26 -6.73 -4.10
C GLY A 22 1.82 -7.35 -5.39
N ILE A 23 3.14 -7.29 -5.59
CA ILE A 23 3.80 -7.83 -6.79
C ILE A 23 3.66 -9.36 -6.94
N PHE A 24 3.24 -10.07 -5.91
CA PHE A 24 2.99 -11.50 -5.92
C PHE A 24 1.52 -11.87 -6.17
N LYS A 25 0.60 -10.89 -6.21
CA LYS A 25 -0.83 -11.12 -6.43
C LYS A 25 -1.41 -10.29 -7.58
N THR A 26 -1.10 -9.01 -7.66
CA THR A 26 -1.71 -8.09 -8.63
C THR A 26 -1.33 -8.37 -10.09
N PRO A 27 -0.15 -8.93 -10.44
CA PRO A 27 0.17 -9.23 -11.83
C PRO A 27 -0.87 -10.12 -12.53
N SER A 28 -1.45 -11.08 -11.82
CA SER A 28 -2.50 -11.93 -12.38
C SER A 28 -3.75 -11.11 -12.73
N LEU A 29 -4.16 -10.20 -11.84
CA LEU A 29 -5.31 -9.33 -12.07
C LEU A 29 -5.06 -8.33 -13.20
N VAL A 30 -3.83 -7.82 -13.32
CA VAL A 30 -3.43 -6.93 -14.42
C VAL A 30 -3.39 -7.68 -15.74
N ALA A 31 -2.81 -8.89 -15.78
CA ALA A 31 -2.74 -9.73 -16.98
C ALA A 31 -4.13 -10.12 -17.48
N ALA A 32 -5.05 -10.44 -16.58
CA ALA A 32 -6.45 -10.75 -16.92
C ALA A 32 -7.18 -9.58 -17.61
N ASN A 33 -6.70 -8.33 -17.44
CA ASN A 33 -7.30 -7.12 -17.99
C ASN A 33 -6.45 -6.45 -19.08
N ALA A 34 -5.25 -6.93 -19.38
CA ALA A 34 -4.30 -6.25 -20.27
C ALA A 34 -4.42 -6.67 -21.75
N GLY A 35 -4.93 -7.84 -22.05
CA GLY A 35 -5.16 -8.36 -23.41
C GLY A 35 -3.93 -8.73 -24.22
N SER A 36 -2.77 -8.20 -23.92
CA SER A 36 -1.50 -8.56 -24.59
C SER A 36 -0.31 -8.38 -23.66
N VAL A 37 0.81 -9.05 -23.96
CA VAL A 37 2.08 -8.89 -23.23
C VAL A 37 2.57 -7.45 -23.27
N GLY A 38 2.49 -6.81 -24.45
CA GLY A 38 2.92 -5.43 -24.61
C GLY A 38 2.12 -4.46 -23.73
N THR A 39 0.79 -4.57 -23.75
CA THR A 39 -0.10 -3.77 -22.89
C THR A 39 0.15 -4.06 -21.41
N PHE A 40 0.31 -5.32 -21.04
CA PHE A 40 0.63 -5.74 -19.67
C PHE A 40 1.92 -5.06 -19.15
N LEU A 41 3.02 -5.15 -19.86
CA LEU A 41 4.28 -4.53 -19.46
C LEU A 41 4.19 -2.99 -19.48
N LEU A 42 3.49 -2.41 -20.48
CA LEU A 42 3.28 -0.97 -20.57
C LEU A 42 2.52 -0.43 -19.35
N THR A 43 1.53 -1.15 -18.81
CA THR A 43 0.82 -0.70 -17.59
C THR A 43 1.75 -0.57 -16.39
N TRP A 44 2.77 -1.43 -16.26
CA TRP A 44 3.76 -1.35 -15.19
C TRP A 44 4.72 -0.15 -15.37
N VAL A 45 5.14 0.12 -16.62
CA VAL A 45 5.93 1.33 -16.92
C VAL A 45 5.13 2.59 -16.65
N LEU A 46 3.86 2.64 -17.08
CA LEU A 46 2.97 3.77 -16.81
C LEU A 46 2.71 3.96 -15.31
N GLY A 47 2.55 2.87 -14.55
CA GLY A 47 2.42 2.93 -13.11
C GLY A 47 3.63 3.59 -12.44
N GLY A 48 4.85 3.24 -12.90
CA GLY A 48 6.08 3.89 -12.46
C GLY A 48 6.13 5.38 -12.82
N ALA A 49 5.78 5.73 -14.07
CA ALA A 49 5.75 7.12 -14.53
C ALA A 49 4.74 7.97 -13.74
N ILE A 50 3.54 7.46 -13.49
CA ILE A 50 2.51 8.13 -12.68
C ILE A 50 2.98 8.30 -11.24
N SER A 51 3.56 7.25 -10.64
CA SER A 51 4.12 7.32 -9.29
C SER A 51 5.27 8.33 -9.19
N PHE A 52 6.09 8.45 -10.24
CA PHE A 52 7.16 9.43 -10.33
C PHE A 52 6.60 10.86 -10.32
N VAL A 53 5.56 11.15 -11.11
CA VAL A 53 4.87 12.45 -11.10
C VAL A 53 4.28 12.76 -9.73
N GLY A 54 3.63 11.79 -9.09
CA GLY A 54 3.12 11.91 -7.72
C GLY A 54 4.22 12.20 -6.70
N ALA A 55 5.35 11.50 -6.81
CA ALA A 55 6.49 11.70 -5.91
C ALA A 55 7.14 13.09 -6.05
N LEU A 56 7.18 13.67 -7.25
CA LEU A 56 7.60 15.06 -7.43
C LEU A 56 6.69 16.02 -6.64
N CYS A 57 5.37 15.80 -6.68
CA CYS A 57 4.41 16.59 -5.93
C CYS A 57 4.63 16.44 -4.41
N TYR A 58 4.75 15.22 -3.92
CA TYR A 58 4.98 14.95 -2.50
C TYR A 58 6.35 15.44 -2.01
N ALA A 59 7.36 15.44 -2.88
CA ALA A 59 8.69 15.98 -2.56
C ALA A 59 8.64 17.48 -2.22
N GLU A 60 7.82 18.27 -2.92
CA GLU A 60 7.61 19.68 -2.56
C GLU A 60 6.95 19.81 -1.18
N LEU A 61 5.86 19.09 -0.93
CA LEU A 61 5.18 19.12 0.36
C LEU A 61 6.10 18.67 1.51
N ALA A 62 6.80 17.57 1.33
CA ALA A 62 7.67 16.98 2.34
C ALA A 62 8.89 17.86 2.66
N THR A 63 9.36 18.66 1.70
CA THR A 63 10.50 19.56 1.90
C THR A 63 10.09 20.93 2.39
N ALA A 64 8.92 21.44 1.99
CA ALA A 64 8.39 22.73 2.45
C ALA A 64 7.77 22.63 3.85
N TYR A 65 7.15 21.50 4.17
CA TYR A 65 6.42 21.28 5.43
C TYR A 65 6.83 19.95 6.11
N PRO A 66 8.11 19.78 6.48
CA PRO A 66 8.59 18.54 7.08
C PRO A 66 7.94 18.31 8.45
N HIS A 67 7.13 17.28 8.57
CA HIS A 67 6.38 16.95 9.78
C HIS A 67 6.12 15.45 9.88
N PRO A 68 6.21 14.83 11.09
CA PRO A 68 5.94 13.40 11.26
C PRO A 68 4.48 13.00 10.99
N GLY A 69 3.57 13.96 10.93
CA GLY A 69 2.18 13.77 10.54
C GLY A 69 1.96 13.65 9.03
N GLY A 70 2.99 13.88 8.19
CA GLY A 70 2.90 13.73 6.73
C GLY A 70 1.64 14.34 6.11
N GLU A 71 0.88 13.53 5.39
CA GLU A 71 -0.36 13.93 4.71
C GLU A 71 -1.38 14.59 5.64
N TYR A 72 -1.55 14.07 6.87
CA TYR A 72 -2.44 14.67 7.86
C TYR A 72 -2.09 16.15 8.12
N HIS A 73 -0.79 16.44 8.26
CA HIS A 73 -0.31 17.81 8.47
C HIS A 73 -0.57 18.71 7.26
N TYR A 74 -0.32 18.22 6.02
CA TYR A 74 -0.58 18.99 4.81
C TYR A 74 -2.06 19.30 4.64
N LEU A 75 -2.94 18.32 4.87
CA LEU A 75 -4.38 18.48 4.79
C LEU A 75 -4.93 19.44 5.87
N THR A 76 -4.41 19.34 7.11
CA THR A 76 -4.77 20.30 8.17
C THR A 76 -4.43 21.72 7.78
N ARG A 77 -3.24 21.94 7.22
CA ARG A 77 -2.72 23.24 6.85
C ARG A 77 -3.46 23.83 5.64
N ALA A 78 -3.76 23.00 4.64
CA ALA A 78 -4.44 23.43 3.42
C ALA A 78 -5.95 23.65 3.64
N TYR A 79 -6.64 22.72 4.31
CA TYR A 79 -8.11 22.67 4.37
C TYR A 79 -8.68 22.84 5.79
N GLY A 80 -7.82 22.80 6.81
CA GLY A 80 -8.24 22.90 8.21
C GLY A 80 -8.61 21.55 8.85
N PRO A 81 -9.03 21.59 10.15
CA PRO A 81 -9.17 20.37 10.97
C PRO A 81 -10.30 19.42 10.54
N ARG A 82 -11.29 19.90 9.76
CA ARG A 82 -12.39 19.04 9.31
C ARG A 82 -11.92 18.01 8.28
N VAL A 83 -11.14 18.42 7.30
CA VAL A 83 -10.63 17.50 6.26
C VAL A 83 -9.60 16.55 6.83
N SER A 84 -8.72 17.03 7.70
CA SER A 84 -7.74 16.14 8.35
C SER A 84 -8.40 15.15 9.32
N PHE A 85 -9.50 15.51 9.99
CA PHE A 85 -10.30 14.55 10.74
C PHE A 85 -10.84 13.43 9.84
N LEU A 86 -11.44 13.80 8.70
CA LEU A 86 -11.95 12.81 7.73
C LEU A 86 -10.85 11.93 7.16
N PHE A 87 -9.65 12.48 6.94
CA PHE A 87 -8.48 11.70 6.56
C PHE A 87 -8.07 10.69 7.64
N ALA A 88 -7.97 11.14 8.91
CA ALA A 88 -7.62 10.26 10.02
C ALA A 88 -8.67 9.17 10.23
N TRP A 89 -9.97 9.51 10.12
CA TRP A 89 -11.07 8.54 10.12
C TRP A 89 -10.95 7.52 9.00
N ALA A 90 -10.76 8.00 7.75
CA ALA A 90 -10.57 7.14 6.59
C ALA A 90 -9.36 6.22 6.74
N ARG A 91 -8.26 6.75 7.28
CA ARG A 91 -7.04 5.95 7.51
C ARG A 91 -7.31 4.85 8.54
N MET A 92 -8.04 5.15 9.62
CA MET A 92 -8.39 4.19 10.67
C MET A 92 -9.35 3.09 10.19
N THR A 93 -10.39 3.47 9.44
CA THR A 93 -11.52 2.58 9.16
C THR A 93 -11.46 1.94 7.77
N VAL A 94 -10.83 2.58 6.79
CA VAL A 94 -10.82 2.14 5.39
C VAL A 94 -9.42 1.80 4.91
N ILE A 95 -8.48 2.76 4.92
CA ILE A 95 -7.19 2.60 4.24
C ILE A 95 -6.31 1.58 4.96
N GLN A 96 -6.05 1.79 6.25
CA GLN A 96 -5.11 0.97 7.01
C GLN A 96 -5.68 -0.42 7.31
N THR A 97 -6.91 -0.48 7.78
CA THR A 97 -7.59 -1.74 8.10
C THR A 97 -7.90 -2.56 6.86
N GLY A 98 -8.28 -1.91 5.76
CA GLY A 98 -8.43 -2.58 4.46
C GLY A 98 -7.11 -3.11 3.92
N SER A 99 -6.01 -2.38 4.09
CA SER A 99 -4.66 -2.86 3.72
C SER A 99 -4.25 -4.08 4.54
N ILE A 100 -4.52 -4.11 5.85
CA ILE A 100 -4.26 -5.28 6.71
C ILE A 100 -5.08 -6.48 6.21
N ALA A 101 -6.37 -6.31 5.94
CA ALA A 101 -7.23 -7.37 5.43
C ALA A 101 -6.79 -7.85 4.03
N MET A 102 -6.38 -6.93 3.15
CA MET A 102 -5.85 -7.26 1.83
C MET A 102 -4.58 -8.12 1.93
N LEU A 103 -3.62 -7.72 2.77
CA LEU A 103 -2.38 -8.47 3.03
C LEU A 103 -2.66 -9.84 3.62
N SER A 104 -3.68 -9.95 4.48
CA SER A 104 -4.09 -11.21 5.09
C SER A 104 -4.65 -12.21 4.07
N PHE A 105 -5.36 -11.73 3.03
CA PHE A 105 -5.79 -12.60 1.92
C PHE A 105 -4.63 -13.07 1.08
N VAL A 106 -3.60 -12.26 0.86
CA VAL A 106 -2.37 -12.74 0.18
C VAL A 106 -1.71 -13.84 0.99
N LEU A 107 -1.55 -13.66 2.31
CA LEU A 107 -1.07 -14.72 3.20
C LEU A 107 -1.90 -16.00 3.03
N GLY A 108 -3.21 -15.85 3.06
CA GLY A 108 -4.14 -16.96 2.97
C GLY A 108 -4.11 -17.69 1.62
N ASP A 109 -4.05 -16.97 0.52
CA ASP A 109 -3.95 -17.54 -0.83
C ASP A 109 -2.69 -18.42 -0.98
N TYR A 110 -1.55 -17.93 -0.50
CA TYR A 110 -0.30 -18.70 -0.56
C TYR A 110 -0.28 -19.87 0.42
N MET A 111 -0.73 -19.68 1.67
CA MET A 111 -0.82 -20.80 2.63
C MET A 111 -1.77 -21.90 2.15
N SER A 112 -2.84 -21.55 1.46
CA SER A 112 -3.80 -22.52 0.91
C SER A 112 -3.20 -23.42 -0.18
N ARG A 113 -2.09 -23.00 -0.82
CA ARG A 113 -1.33 -23.84 -1.78
C ARG A 113 -0.49 -24.90 -1.08
N ILE A 114 -0.12 -24.71 0.19
CA ILE A 114 0.60 -25.70 0.99
C ILE A 114 -0.39 -26.67 1.60
N TYR A 115 -1.43 -26.14 2.25
CA TYR A 115 -2.46 -26.95 2.89
C TYR A 115 -3.82 -26.25 2.80
N SER A 116 -4.77 -26.88 2.13
CA SER A 116 -6.11 -26.35 1.98
C SER A 116 -7.02 -26.74 3.14
N LEU A 117 -7.68 -25.74 3.74
CA LEU A 117 -8.71 -25.89 4.75
C LEU A 117 -10.14 -25.83 4.19
N GLY A 118 -10.29 -26.01 2.86
CA GLY A 118 -11.55 -25.90 2.15
C GLY A 118 -11.77 -24.53 1.50
N PRO A 119 -13.02 -24.19 1.11
CA PRO A 119 -13.33 -22.99 0.31
C PRO A 119 -12.95 -21.67 0.99
N TYR A 120 -12.94 -21.63 2.31
CA TYR A 120 -12.59 -20.43 3.10
C TYR A 120 -11.15 -20.42 3.60
N SER A 121 -10.30 -21.27 3.04
CA SER A 121 -8.91 -21.47 3.48
C SER A 121 -8.14 -20.14 3.57
N ALA A 122 -8.21 -19.28 2.54
CA ALA A 122 -7.54 -17.99 2.53
C ALA A 122 -8.02 -17.06 3.67
N SER A 123 -9.32 -17.04 3.93
CA SER A 123 -9.90 -16.23 5.00
C SER A 123 -9.51 -16.73 6.38
N ILE A 124 -9.46 -18.06 6.58
CA ILE A 124 -9.06 -18.68 7.86
C ILE A 124 -7.60 -18.33 8.18
N TYR A 125 -6.68 -18.55 7.25
CA TYR A 125 -5.27 -18.19 7.43
C TYR A 125 -5.08 -16.68 7.62
N GLY A 126 -5.80 -15.86 6.84
CA GLY A 126 -5.76 -14.41 6.95
C GLY A 126 -6.24 -13.91 8.31
N ALA A 127 -7.37 -14.41 8.79
CA ALA A 127 -7.93 -14.08 10.10
C ALA A 127 -6.99 -14.51 11.24
N ALA A 128 -6.44 -15.73 11.17
CA ALA A 128 -5.45 -16.20 12.13
C ALA A 128 -4.21 -15.31 12.19
N GLY A 129 -3.69 -14.87 11.01
CA GLY A 129 -2.57 -13.94 10.91
C GLY A 129 -2.86 -12.61 11.58
N ILE A 130 -4.04 -12.01 11.36
CA ILE A 130 -4.46 -10.74 12.00
C ILE A 130 -4.50 -10.92 13.53
N ILE A 131 -5.15 -11.98 14.03
CA ILE A 131 -5.27 -12.22 15.47
C ILE A 131 -3.90 -12.39 16.10
N ILE A 132 -3.06 -13.27 15.55
CA ILE A 132 -1.72 -13.58 16.09
C ILE A 132 -0.87 -12.30 16.13
N LEU A 133 -0.79 -11.56 15.03
CA LEU A 133 0.03 -10.36 14.98
C LEU A 133 -0.52 -9.24 15.87
N THR A 134 -1.84 -9.10 15.99
CA THR A 134 -2.45 -8.12 16.90
C THR A 134 -2.09 -8.45 18.34
N VAL A 135 -2.21 -9.73 18.76
CA VAL A 135 -1.86 -10.18 20.11
C VAL A 135 -0.37 -9.97 20.39
N ILE A 136 0.53 -10.34 19.48
CA ILE A 136 1.98 -10.13 19.63
C ILE A 136 2.29 -8.65 19.84
N ASN A 137 1.66 -7.75 19.08
CA ASN A 137 1.89 -6.31 19.18
C ASN A 137 1.28 -5.71 20.48
N ILE A 138 0.25 -6.32 21.05
CA ILE A 138 -0.27 -5.90 22.37
C ILE A 138 0.71 -6.29 23.48
N ILE A 139 1.34 -7.46 23.39
CA ILE A 139 2.26 -8.00 24.42
C ILE A 139 3.54 -7.17 24.51
N GLY A 140 4.10 -6.68 23.37
CA GLY A 140 5.28 -5.82 23.41
C GLY A 140 5.94 -5.49 22.08
N ILE A 141 6.64 -4.34 22.06
CA ILE A 141 7.26 -3.75 20.84
C ILE A 141 8.68 -4.28 20.55
N ARG A 142 9.39 -4.84 21.54
CA ARG A 142 10.84 -5.16 21.40
C ARG A 142 11.17 -6.12 20.27
N GLU A 143 10.28 -7.08 20.03
CA GLU A 143 10.45 -8.11 18.98
C GLU A 143 10.10 -7.58 17.58
N GLY A 144 9.32 -6.51 17.46
CA GLY A 144 8.80 -6.02 16.18
C GLY A 144 9.88 -5.54 15.20
N LYS A 145 10.94 -4.87 15.66
CA LYS A 145 11.97 -4.28 14.78
C LYS A 145 12.91 -5.33 14.19
N THR A 146 13.38 -6.27 14.99
CA THR A 146 14.27 -7.36 14.52
C THR A 146 13.52 -8.27 13.56
N THR A 147 12.29 -8.63 13.90
CA THR A 147 11.38 -9.39 13.04
C THR A 147 11.15 -8.67 11.73
N GLN A 148 10.88 -7.36 11.74
CA GLN A 148 10.67 -6.58 10.53
C GLN A 148 11.88 -6.58 9.59
N ASN A 149 13.10 -6.40 10.11
CA ASN A 149 14.31 -6.42 9.31
C ASN A 149 14.55 -7.79 8.67
N LEU A 150 14.38 -8.88 9.44
CA LEU A 150 14.51 -10.24 8.94
C LEU A 150 13.51 -10.52 7.81
N LEU A 151 12.26 -10.13 8.00
CA LEU A 151 11.19 -10.31 7.02
C LEU A 151 11.44 -9.50 5.74
N THR A 152 12.02 -8.30 5.86
CA THR A 152 12.38 -7.48 4.69
C THR A 152 13.52 -8.11 3.88
N VAL A 153 14.57 -8.60 4.55
CA VAL A 153 15.68 -9.31 3.88
C VAL A 153 15.15 -10.58 3.20
N THR A 154 14.35 -11.38 3.88
CA THR A 154 13.75 -12.61 3.33
C THR A 154 12.92 -12.31 2.06
N LYS A 155 12.16 -11.23 2.05
CA LYS A 155 11.37 -10.79 0.90
C LYS A 155 12.26 -10.46 -0.32
N ILE A 156 13.33 -9.71 -0.11
CA ILE A 156 14.26 -9.33 -1.18
C ILE A 156 14.94 -10.59 -1.74
N ILE A 157 15.37 -11.50 -0.87
CA ILE A 157 15.98 -12.79 -1.30
C ILE A 157 14.96 -13.59 -2.12
N GLY A 158 13.71 -13.71 -1.66
CA GLY A 158 12.67 -14.42 -2.38
C GLY A 158 12.43 -13.85 -3.79
N LEU A 159 12.37 -12.53 -3.91
CA LEU A 159 12.22 -11.85 -5.19
C LEU A 159 13.40 -12.13 -6.14
N LEU A 160 14.64 -12.05 -5.63
CA LEU A 160 15.85 -12.33 -6.40
C LEU A 160 15.88 -13.78 -6.88
N ILE A 161 15.49 -14.74 -6.05
CA ILE A 161 15.38 -16.17 -6.44
C ILE A 161 14.44 -16.33 -7.62
N VAL A 162 13.25 -15.69 -7.59
CA VAL A 162 12.28 -15.78 -8.69
C VAL A 162 12.83 -15.17 -9.97
N VAL A 163 13.47 -13.98 -9.87
CA VAL A 163 14.05 -13.29 -11.03
C VAL A 163 15.20 -14.11 -11.64
N ILE A 164 16.17 -14.51 -10.83
CA ILE A 164 17.32 -15.30 -11.28
C ILE A 164 16.84 -16.64 -11.87
N GLY A 165 15.93 -17.32 -11.15
CA GLY A 165 15.34 -18.57 -11.61
C GLY A 165 14.67 -18.43 -12.96
N GLY A 166 13.83 -17.41 -13.12
CA GLY A 166 13.09 -17.16 -14.36
C GLY A 166 13.97 -16.74 -15.53
N VAL A 167 15.02 -15.96 -15.30
CA VAL A 167 15.93 -15.50 -16.36
C VAL A 167 16.86 -16.62 -16.86
N PHE A 168 17.44 -17.39 -15.92
CA PHE A 168 18.55 -18.30 -16.25
C PHE A 168 18.13 -19.78 -16.36
N PHE A 169 17.04 -20.20 -15.75
CA PHE A 169 16.66 -21.62 -15.66
C PHE A 169 15.31 -21.95 -16.29
N SER A 170 14.61 -21.00 -16.90
CA SER A 170 13.36 -21.28 -17.61
C SER A 170 13.58 -21.38 -19.12
N SER A 171 12.83 -22.28 -19.74
CA SER A 171 12.63 -22.25 -21.20
C SER A 171 11.50 -21.26 -21.50
N PRO A 172 11.67 -20.40 -22.56
CA PRO A 172 10.61 -19.47 -22.94
C PRO A 172 9.29 -20.20 -23.21
N PHE A 173 8.19 -19.61 -22.74
CA PHE A 173 6.87 -20.10 -23.11
C PHE A 173 6.66 -19.88 -24.61
N SER A 174 6.24 -20.92 -25.34
CA SER A 174 5.96 -20.80 -26.76
C SER A 174 4.70 -19.95 -26.98
N THR A 175 4.88 -18.73 -27.50
CA THR A 175 3.79 -17.79 -27.79
C THR A 175 2.88 -18.26 -28.95
N ALA A 176 3.25 -19.31 -29.65
CA ALA A 176 2.48 -19.84 -30.81
C ALA A 176 1.07 -20.35 -30.46
N GLN A 177 0.72 -20.51 -29.18
CA GLN A 177 -0.57 -20.98 -28.70
C GLN A 177 -1.43 -19.91 -28.00
N GLU A 178 -0.95 -18.70 -27.84
CA GLU A 178 -1.74 -17.64 -27.21
C GLU A 178 -2.64 -16.96 -28.23
N GLN A 179 -3.91 -17.36 -28.25
CA GLN A 179 -4.94 -16.57 -28.91
C GLN A 179 -5.17 -15.30 -28.08
N PRO A 180 -5.26 -14.10 -28.69
CA PRO A 180 -5.59 -12.88 -27.97
C PRO A 180 -6.93 -13.08 -27.24
N TYR A 181 -6.93 -12.97 -25.93
CA TYR A 181 -8.14 -13.01 -25.11
C TYR A 181 -8.89 -11.70 -25.33
N LEU A 182 -9.89 -11.74 -26.23
CA LEU A 182 -10.75 -10.59 -26.60
C LEU A 182 -11.90 -10.38 -25.59
N THR A 183 -11.68 -10.52 -24.31
CA THR A 183 -12.67 -10.13 -23.31
C THR A 183 -12.34 -8.72 -22.82
N GLY A 184 -13.31 -7.83 -22.96
CA GLY A 184 -13.31 -6.40 -22.65
C GLY A 184 -12.21 -5.89 -21.72
N HIS A 185 -11.16 -5.37 -22.34
CA HIS A 185 -10.00 -4.84 -21.59
C HIS A 185 -10.39 -3.59 -20.84
N VAL A 186 -10.29 -3.65 -19.52
CA VAL A 186 -10.63 -2.50 -18.66
C VAL A 186 -9.33 -1.89 -18.14
N PHE A 187 -8.76 -1.01 -18.93
CA PHE A 187 -7.49 -0.33 -18.62
C PHE A 187 -7.52 0.33 -17.22
N GLY A 188 -8.63 1.00 -16.87
CA GLY A 188 -8.77 1.64 -15.56
C GLY A 188 -8.67 0.65 -14.40
N LEU A 189 -9.27 -0.55 -14.54
CA LEU A 189 -9.20 -1.61 -13.53
C LEU A 189 -7.76 -2.16 -13.41
N ALA A 190 -7.09 -2.41 -14.53
CA ALA A 190 -5.68 -2.83 -14.52
C ALA A 190 -4.81 -1.79 -13.80
N MET A 191 -5.01 -0.49 -14.08
CA MET A 191 -4.26 0.58 -13.45
C MET A 191 -4.53 0.72 -11.94
N ILE A 192 -5.74 0.39 -11.45
CA ILE A 192 -6.03 0.35 -10.01
C ILE A 192 -5.07 -0.65 -9.33
N PHE A 193 -4.93 -1.86 -9.86
CA PHE A 193 -4.05 -2.89 -9.30
C PHE A 193 -2.57 -2.52 -9.44
N VAL A 194 -2.17 -1.96 -10.58
CA VAL A 194 -0.78 -1.49 -10.80
C VAL A 194 -0.41 -0.41 -9.80
N LEU A 195 -1.19 0.66 -9.71
CA LEU A 195 -0.88 1.80 -8.85
C LEU A 195 -1.04 1.47 -7.36
N LEU A 196 -1.91 0.52 -7.00
CA LEU A 196 -1.95 -0.07 -5.67
C LEU A 196 -0.61 -0.74 -5.32
N THR A 197 -0.04 -1.49 -6.28
CA THR A 197 1.23 -2.20 -6.08
C THR A 197 2.42 -1.23 -5.97
N TYR A 198 2.35 -0.09 -6.66
CA TYR A 198 3.29 1.02 -6.50
C TYR A 198 3.04 1.82 -5.21
N GLY A 199 1.91 1.66 -4.52
CA GLY A 199 1.57 2.38 -3.30
C GLY A 199 2.59 2.20 -2.19
N GLY A 200 2.72 3.23 -1.32
CA GLY A 200 3.63 3.22 -0.16
C GLY A 200 4.80 4.20 -0.28
N TRP A 201 5.14 4.73 -1.46
CA TRP A 201 6.18 5.75 -1.59
C TRP A 201 5.80 7.06 -0.89
N ASN A 202 4.53 7.35 -0.75
CA ASN A 202 4.00 8.50 0.00
C ASN A 202 4.30 8.42 1.50
N GLU A 203 4.54 7.24 2.07
CA GLU A 203 4.95 7.07 3.46
C GLU A 203 6.30 7.75 3.76
N ALA A 204 7.12 8.03 2.74
CA ALA A 204 8.32 8.86 2.87
C ALA A 204 8.03 10.27 3.42
N ALA A 205 6.83 10.80 3.20
CA ALA A 205 6.41 12.09 3.75
C ALA A 205 6.46 12.11 5.29
N TYR A 206 6.16 10.99 5.95
CA TYR A 206 6.13 10.88 7.42
C TYR A 206 7.52 10.85 8.06
N ILE A 207 8.56 10.49 7.29
CA ILE A 207 9.96 10.47 7.75
C ILE A 207 10.76 11.69 7.28
N SER A 208 10.12 12.63 6.58
CA SER A 208 10.77 13.83 6.03
C SER A 208 11.48 14.68 7.08
N ALA A 209 10.96 14.71 8.31
CA ALA A 209 11.54 15.44 9.44
C ALA A 209 12.84 14.80 10.00
N GLU A 210 13.12 13.52 9.69
CA GLU A 210 14.25 12.75 10.21
C GLU A 210 15.44 12.70 9.25
N LEU A 211 15.28 13.18 8.01
CA LEU A 211 16.33 13.14 6.98
C LEU A 211 17.45 14.14 7.30
N LYS A 212 18.70 13.67 7.23
CA LYS A 212 19.91 14.49 7.33
C LYS A 212 20.08 15.33 6.05
N GLY A 213 20.49 16.58 6.20
CA GLY A 213 20.85 17.46 5.07
C GLY A 213 19.72 18.34 4.58
N SER A 214 19.80 18.74 3.31
CA SER A 214 18.87 19.64 2.65
C SER A 214 17.66 18.90 2.07
N GLY A 215 16.58 19.62 1.74
CA GLY A 215 15.41 19.08 1.04
C GLY A 215 15.72 18.31 -0.24
N ARG A 216 16.86 18.56 -0.90
CA ARG A 216 17.32 17.81 -2.08
C ARG A 216 17.52 16.32 -1.80
N GLY A 217 17.93 15.94 -0.58
CA GLY A 217 18.07 14.53 -0.21
C GLY A 217 16.73 13.77 -0.28
N MET A 218 15.64 14.39 0.15
CA MET A 218 14.29 13.79 0.08
C MET A 218 13.84 13.56 -1.36
N VAL A 219 14.10 14.56 -2.23
CA VAL A 219 13.79 14.45 -3.66
C VAL A 219 14.53 13.28 -4.30
N HIS A 220 15.86 13.21 -4.10
CA HIS A 220 16.67 12.11 -4.63
C HIS A 220 16.19 10.75 -4.10
N SER A 221 15.84 10.67 -2.81
CA SER A 221 15.34 9.42 -2.22
C SER A 221 14.05 8.94 -2.87
N LEU A 222 13.09 9.83 -3.08
CA LEU A 222 11.83 9.50 -3.73
C LEU A 222 12.03 9.08 -5.19
N LEU A 223 12.80 9.85 -5.97
CA LEU A 223 13.00 9.60 -7.39
C LEU A 223 13.77 8.31 -7.64
N TRP A 224 14.90 8.10 -6.94
CA TRP A 224 15.69 6.86 -7.05
C TRP A 224 14.88 5.66 -6.53
N GLY A 225 14.13 5.81 -5.44
CA GLY A 225 13.26 4.77 -4.94
C GLY A 225 12.26 4.28 -5.99
N ILE A 226 11.53 5.19 -6.64
CA ILE A 226 10.55 4.84 -7.67
C ILE A 226 11.22 4.26 -8.92
N LEU A 227 12.37 4.78 -9.34
CA LEU A 227 13.10 4.24 -10.50
C LEU A 227 13.52 2.79 -10.26
N ILE A 228 14.09 2.50 -9.10
CA ILE A 228 14.48 1.14 -8.70
C ILE A 228 13.25 0.22 -8.66
N ILE A 229 12.16 0.67 -8.03
CA ILE A 229 10.92 -0.10 -7.94
C ILE A 229 10.35 -0.39 -9.33
N THR A 230 10.31 0.60 -10.21
CA THR A 230 9.81 0.43 -11.58
C THR A 230 10.64 -0.61 -12.34
N SER A 231 11.98 -0.53 -12.22
CA SER A 231 12.88 -1.51 -12.85
C SER A 231 12.65 -2.93 -12.34
N ILE A 232 12.49 -3.09 -11.02
CA ILE A 232 12.17 -4.38 -10.39
C ILE A 232 10.83 -4.90 -10.88
N TYR A 233 9.79 -4.05 -10.90
CA TYR A 233 8.45 -4.46 -11.27
C TYR A 233 8.32 -4.82 -12.74
N VAL A 234 8.94 -4.08 -13.63
CA VAL A 234 8.98 -4.43 -15.06
C VAL A 234 9.71 -5.75 -15.26
N LEU A 235 10.86 -5.93 -14.61
CA LEU A 235 11.66 -7.15 -14.74
C LEU A 235 10.93 -8.40 -14.22
N ILE A 236 10.33 -8.33 -13.03
CA ILE A 236 9.63 -9.49 -12.45
C ILE A 236 8.38 -9.84 -13.25
N ASN A 237 7.64 -8.84 -13.74
CA ASN A 237 6.46 -9.07 -14.57
C ASN A 237 6.83 -9.63 -15.93
N TRP A 238 7.96 -9.22 -16.51
CA TRP A 238 8.51 -9.84 -17.70
C TRP A 238 8.84 -11.32 -17.45
N VAL A 239 9.48 -11.64 -16.32
CA VAL A 239 9.75 -13.04 -15.93
C VAL A 239 8.48 -13.86 -15.83
N TYR A 240 7.42 -13.34 -15.20
CA TYR A 240 6.15 -14.04 -15.06
C TYR A 240 5.56 -14.42 -16.41
N VAL A 241 5.53 -13.47 -17.35
CA VAL A 241 5.00 -13.74 -18.70
C VAL A 241 5.95 -14.65 -19.52
N HIS A 242 7.27 -14.46 -19.36
CA HIS A 242 8.26 -15.29 -20.04
C HIS A 242 8.16 -16.77 -19.63
N VAL A 243 7.89 -17.05 -18.36
CA VAL A 243 7.82 -18.42 -17.83
C VAL A 243 6.45 -19.07 -18.06
N LEU A 244 5.35 -18.34 -17.81
CA LEU A 244 3.99 -18.91 -17.81
C LEU A 244 3.16 -18.59 -19.04
N GLY A 245 3.47 -17.49 -19.75
CA GLY A 245 2.58 -16.90 -20.75
C GLY A 245 1.46 -16.06 -20.12
N ILE A 246 0.94 -15.05 -20.86
CA ILE A 246 0.00 -14.07 -20.31
C ILE A 246 -1.33 -14.67 -19.85
N VAL A 247 -1.82 -15.68 -20.56
CA VAL A 247 -3.09 -16.36 -20.24
C VAL A 247 -2.99 -17.09 -18.90
N SER A 248 -1.89 -17.82 -18.69
CA SER A 248 -1.66 -18.56 -17.43
C SER A 248 -1.42 -17.59 -16.28
N VAL A 249 -0.68 -16.50 -16.52
CA VAL A 249 -0.51 -15.41 -15.55
C VAL A 249 -1.86 -14.87 -15.10
N GLY A 250 -2.76 -14.56 -16.04
CA GLY A 250 -4.09 -14.00 -15.74
C GLY A 250 -5.03 -14.95 -14.97
N LYS A 251 -4.75 -16.25 -14.98
CA LYS A 251 -5.56 -17.27 -14.28
C LYS A 251 -4.95 -17.71 -12.94
N SER A 252 -3.75 -17.25 -12.61
CA SER A 252 -3.04 -17.69 -11.42
C SER A 252 -3.54 -16.99 -10.15
N ASP A 253 -3.79 -17.75 -9.09
CA ASP A 253 -4.08 -17.24 -7.76
C ASP A 253 -2.82 -17.02 -6.90
N ALA A 254 -1.73 -17.74 -7.24
CA ALA A 254 -0.44 -17.67 -6.56
C ALA A 254 0.70 -17.74 -7.58
N ILE A 255 0.91 -16.62 -8.31
CA ILE A 255 1.77 -16.57 -9.50
C ILE A 255 3.19 -17.06 -9.25
N VAL A 256 3.79 -16.73 -8.11
CA VAL A 256 5.16 -17.17 -7.80
C VAL A 256 5.23 -18.68 -7.58
N PHE A 257 4.20 -19.27 -6.96
CA PHE A 257 4.11 -20.72 -6.83
C PHE A 257 4.13 -21.39 -8.21
N ASP A 258 3.26 -20.91 -9.13
CA ASP A 258 3.12 -21.50 -10.47
C ASP A 258 4.41 -21.32 -11.29
N VAL A 259 5.08 -20.16 -11.19
CA VAL A 259 6.39 -19.91 -11.80
C VAL A 259 7.44 -20.86 -11.26
N MET A 260 7.51 -21.02 -9.94
CA MET A 260 8.53 -21.85 -9.30
C MET A 260 8.28 -23.36 -9.52
N VAL A 261 7.03 -23.81 -9.64
CA VAL A 261 6.72 -25.17 -10.08
C VAL A 261 7.37 -25.45 -11.43
N ARG A 262 7.31 -24.48 -12.35
CA ARG A 262 7.84 -24.65 -13.71
C ARG A 262 9.37 -24.58 -13.79
N ILE A 263 10.03 -23.81 -12.90
CA ILE A 263 11.50 -23.63 -12.91
C ILE A 263 12.19 -24.74 -12.13
N VAL A 264 11.78 -25.01 -10.89
CA VAL A 264 12.45 -25.89 -9.94
C VAL A 264 11.59 -27.00 -9.36
N GLY A 265 10.36 -27.14 -9.87
CA GLY A 265 9.41 -28.17 -9.43
C GLY A 265 8.72 -27.85 -8.09
N HIS A 266 7.97 -28.83 -7.58
CA HIS A 266 7.05 -28.64 -6.47
C HIS A 266 7.74 -28.18 -5.16
N TYR A 267 8.89 -28.75 -4.81
CA TYR A 267 9.61 -28.39 -3.57
C TYR A 267 10.07 -26.92 -3.58
N GLY A 268 10.58 -26.43 -4.70
CA GLY A 268 10.97 -25.03 -4.84
C GLY A 268 9.76 -24.08 -4.76
N ALA A 269 8.63 -24.50 -5.29
CA ALA A 269 7.38 -23.76 -5.19
C ALA A 269 6.87 -23.65 -3.75
N VAL A 270 6.92 -24.75 -2.98
CA VAL A 270 6.55 -24.72 -1.56
C VAL A 270 7.47 -23.80 -0.77
N LEU A 271 8.80 -23.88 -0.98
CA LEU A 271 9.75 -23.00 -0.31
C LEU A 271 9.46 -21.52 -0.62
N SER A 272 9.24 -21.18 -1.89
CA SER A 272 8.91 -19.82 -2.32
C SER A 272 7.61 -19.33 -1.69
N THR A 273 6.62 -20.22 -1.57
CA THR A 273 5.32 -19.93 -0.94
C THR A 273 5.51 -19.59 0.54
N VAL A 274 6.33 -20.34 1.26
CA VAL A 274 6.67 -20.03 2.67
C VAL A 274 7.35 -18.68 2.78
N LEU A 275 8.31 -18.36 1.90
CA LEU A 275 8.99 -17.06 1.88
C LEU A 275 8.02 -15.90 1.64
N ILE A 276 7.04 -16.07 0.74
CA ILE A 276 6.02 -15.04 0.47
C ILE A 276 5.05 -14.90 1.63
N ALA A 277 4.63 -16.01 2.25
CA ALA A 277 3.77 -15.99 3.43
C ALA A 277 4.46 -15.23 4.59
N ILE A 278 5.74 -15.49 4.83
CA ILE A 278 6.55 -14.76 5.80
C ILE A 278 6.63 -13.26 5.43
N SER A 279 6.80 -12.93 4.15
CA SER A 279 6.80 -11.56 3.67
C SER A 279 5.46 -10.86 3.89
N ALA A 280 4.34 -11.56 3.66
CA ALA A 280 2.99 -11.06 3.91
C ALA A 280 2.76 -10.77 5.39
N LEU A 281 3.18 -11.68 6.28
CA LEU A 281 3.13 -11.47 7.73
C LEU A 281 3.94 -10.24 8.14
N GLY A 282 5.13 -10.03 7.56
CA GLY A 282 5.96 -8.85 7.83
C GLY A 282 5.32 -7.54 7.39
N ALA A 283 4.76 -7.50 6.20
CA ALA A 283 4.05 -6.31 5.69
C ALA A 283 2.82 -6.02 6.56
N MET A 284 2.05 -7.04 6.90
CA MET A 284 0.87 -6.93 7.77
C MET A 284 1.25 -6.42 9.17
N ASN A 285 2.34 -6.95 9.76
CA ASN A 285 2.84 -6.51 11.05
C ASN A 285 3.25 -5.03 11.04
N ALA A 286 3.99 -4.60 10.04
CA ALA A 286 4.37 -3.18 9.87
C ALA A 286 3.13 -2.27 9.78
N THR A 287 2.13 -2.69 8.99
CA THR A 287 0.88 -1.96 8.81
C THR A 287 0.07 -1.88 10.11
N ILE A 288 0.04 -2.98 10.91
CA ILE A 288 -0.60 -3.00 12.23
C ILE A 288 0.07 -2.02 13.18
N ILE A 289 1.41 -2.01 13.25
CA ILE A 289 2.16 -1.11 14.15
C ILE A 289 1.95 0.36 13.77
N THR A 290 2.09 0.70 12.49
CA THR A 290 1.96 2.09 12.02
C THR A 290 0.53 2.60 12.13
N GLY A 291 -0.45 1.77 11.81
CA GLY A 291 -1.87 2.11 11.93
C GLY A 291 -2.30 2.34 13.38
N ALA A 292 -1.86 1.49 14.31
CA ALA A 292 -2.16 1.66 15.73
C ALA A 292 -1.61 2.98 16.30
N ARG A 293 -0.42 3.41 15.85
CA ARG A 293 0.15 4.72 16.25
C ARG A 293 -0.65 5.90 15.70
N THR A 294 -1.12 5.80 14.46
CA THR A 294 -2.00 6.81 13.86
C THR A 294 -3.33 6.90 14.62
N ASN A 295 -3.92 5.75 14.96
CA ASN A 295 -5.16 5.67 15.73
C ASN A 295 -4.99 6.20 17.16
N TYR A 296 -3.84 5.94 17.79
CA TYR A 296 -3.48 6.52 19.07
C TYR A 296 -3.41 8.05 18.98
N ALA A 297 -2.74 8.59 17.96
CA ALA A 297 -2.66 10.04 17.75
C ALA A 297 -4.06 10.66 17.57
N LEU A 298 -4.94 10.02 16.79
CA LEU A 298 -6.35 10.42 16.65
C LEU A 298 -7.05 10.45 18.01
N GLY A 299 -6.83 9.46 18.86
CA GLY A 299 -7.39 9.38 20.21
C GLY A 299 -6.89 10.46 21.16
N THR A 300 -5.67 10.98 20.95
CA THR A 300 -5.12 12.10 21.74
C THR A 300 -5.62 13.46 21.30
N GLU A 301 -6.00 13.61 20.03
CA GLU A 301 -6.43 14.89 19.46
C GLU A 301 -7.96 15.09 19.54
N PHE A 302 -8.74 14.02 19.46
CA PHE A 302 -10.21 14.09 19.41
C PHE A 302 -10.87 13.34 20.57
N SER A 303 -11.72 14.06 21.33
CA SER A 303 -12.35 13.57 22.56
C SER A 303 -13.19 12.29 22.35
N ILE A 304 -13.87 12.17 21.20
CA ILE A 304 -14.70 11.01 20.87
C ILE A 304 -13.89 9.71 20.74
N PHE A 305 -12.61 9.82 20.42
CA PHE A 305 -11.70 8.68 20.27
C PHE A 305 -10.72 8.52 21.44
N ARG A 306 -10.99 9.17 22.57
CA ARG A 306 -10.12 9.16 23.76
C ARG A 306 -9.70 7.76 24.20
N VAL A 307 -10.56 6.76 24.00
CA VAL A 307 -10.24 5.34 24.30
C VAL A 307 -9.06 4.84 23.51
N LEU A 308 -8.85 5.29 22.27
CA LEU A 308 -7.71 4.92 21.43
C LEU A 308 -6.42 5.63 21.89
N GLY A 309 -6.54 6.78 22.56
CA GLY A 309 -5.43 7.57 23.08
C GLY A 309 -4.85 7.06 24.41
N ALA A 310 -5.21 5.86 24.84
CA ALA A 310 -4.64 5.21 26.01
C ALA A 310 -3.34 4.48 25.65
N TRP A 311 -2.25 4.83 26.36
CA TRP A 311 -0.96 4.17 26.23
C TRP A 311 -0.73 3.24 27.43
N HIS A 312 -0.47 1.96 27.17
CA HIS A 312 -0.18 1.00 28.22
C HIS A 312 1.32 0.99 28.52
N GLU A 313 1.72 1.52 29.67
CA GLU A 313 3.14 1.66 30.06
C GLU A 313 3.83 0.32 30.22
N SER A 314 3.15 -0.71 30.73
CA SER A 314 3.71 -2.04 30.97
C SER A 314 4.16 -2.75 29.70
N SER A 315 3.41 -2.61 28.59
CA SER A 315 3.73 -3.20 27.28
C SER A 315 4.37 -2.18 26.32
N GLY A 316 4.33 -0.89 26.66
CA GLY A 316 4.81 0.18 25.80
C GLY A 316 4.00 0.35 24.51
N THR A 317 2.70 -0.03 24.51
CA THR A 317 1.87 -0.11 23.30
C THR A 317 0.53 0.60 23.46
N PRO A 318 -0.06 1.10 22.37
CA PRO A 318 -1.44 1.60 22.34
C PRO A 318 -2.42 0.42 22.18
N ALA A 319 -2.56 -0.44 23.20
CA ALA A 319 -3.31 -1.68 23.12
C ALA A 319 -4.76 -1.50 22.62
N ASN A 320 -5.46 -0.46 23.09
CA ASN A 320 -6.83 -0.19 22.64
C ASN A 320 -6.90 0.11 21.13
N ALA A 321 -5.93 0.88 20.62
CA ALA A 321 -5.86 1.17 19.19
C ALA A 321 -5.56 -0.09 18.36
N LEU A 322 -4.69 -0.99 18.86
CA LEU A 322 -4.40 -2.28 18.26
C LEU A 322 -5.64 -3.18 18.21
N ILE A 323 -6.39 -3.27 19.32
CA ILE A 323 -7.60 -4.09 19.40
C ILE A 323 -8.66 -3.60 18.42
N VAL A 324 -8.95 -2.30 18.41
CA VAL A 324 -9.96 -1.73 17.50
C VAL A 324 -9.58 -1.93 16.05
N GLN A 325 -8.32 -1.67 15.69
CA GLN A 325 -7.82 -1.89 14.34
C GLN A 325 -7.88 -3.36 13.94
N GLY A 326 -7.44 -4.26 14.82
CA GLY A 326 -7.50 -5.70 14.59
C GLY A 326 -8.93 -6.20 14.41
N ALA A 327 -9.88 -5.73 15.24
CA ALA A 327 -11.30 -6.07 15.13
C ALA A 327 -11.91 -5.61 13.81
N ILE A 328 -11.65 -4.36 13.37
CA ILE A 328 -12.12 -3.86 12.07
C ILE A 328 -11.52 -4.69 10.93
N SER A 329 -10.20 -4.95 10.96
CA SER A 329 -9.54 -5.75 9.92
C SER A 329 -10.07 -7.18 9.86
N PHE A 330 -10.32 -7.81 11.01
CA PHE A 330 -10.93 -9.13 11.08
C PHE A 330 -12.34 -9.14 10.47
N PHE A 331 -13.16 -8.14 10.80
CA PHE A 331 -14.50 -8.01 10.21
C PHE A 331 -14.44 -7.82 8.68
N LEU A 332 -13.45 -7.08 8.17
CA LEU A 332 -13.23 -6.92 6.74
C LEU A 332 -12.83 -8.25 6.07
N VAL A 333 -12.09 -9.13 6.75
CA VAL A 333 -11.82 -10.49 6.25
C VAL A 333 -13.10 -11.30 6.16
N VAL A 334 -13.99 -11.21 7.14
CA VAL A 334 -15.32 -11.86 7.07
C VAL A 334 -16.13 -11.34 5.87
N LEU A 335 -16.14 -10.01 5.66
CA LEU A 335 -16.80 -9.40 4.48
C LEU A 335 -16.19 -9.89 3.18
N GLY A 336 -14.86 -9.92 3.07
CA GLY A 336 -14.17 -10.41 1.88
C GLY A 336 -14.37 -11.91 1.62
N SER A 337 -14.62 -12.71 2.66
CA SER A 337 -14.92 -14.15 2.51
C SER A 337 -16.29 -14.40 1.90
N ILE A 338 -17.27 -13.53 2.14
CA ILE A 338 -18.61 -13.64 1.54
C ILE A 338 -18.56 -13.51 0.01
N THR A 339 -17.68 -12.65 -0.50
CA THR A 339 -17.52 -12.43 -1.95
C THR A 339 -16.69 -13.51 -2.63
N MET A 340 -16.02 -14.38 -1.89
CA MET A 340 -15.04 -15.37 -2.39
C MET A 340 -13.90 -14.78 -3.22
N LYS A 341 -13.76 -13.43 -3.21
CA LYS A 341 -12.71 -12.65 -3.90
C LYS A 341 -12.08 -11.66 -2.92
N GLY A 342 -11.71 -12.13 -1.74
CA GLY A 342 -11.35 -11.29 -0.60
C GLY A 342 -10.31 -10.22 -0.90
N PHE A 343 -9.21 -10.56 -1.60
CA PHE A 343 -8.21 -9.58 -2.00
C PHE A 343 -8.81 -8.45 -2.86
N VAL A 344 -9.54 -8.81 -3.92
CA VAL A 344 -10.16 -7.84 -4.84
C VAL A 344 -11.16 -6.96 -4.10
N THR A 345 -12.00 -7.55 -3.25
CA THR A 345 -12.99 -6.81 -2.43
C THR A 345 -12.30 -5.80 -1.51
N MET A 346 -11.15 -6.11 -0.94
CA MET A 346 -10.40 -5.17 -0.10
C MET A 346 -9.74 -4.05 -0.91
N VAL A 347 -9.29 -4.34 -2.14
CA VAL A 347 -8.85 -3.29 -3.08
C VAL A 347 -10.00 -2.35 -3.42
N GLU A 348 -11.15 -2.91 -3.78
CA GLU A 348 -12.37 -2.16 -4.05
C GLU A 348 -12.77 -1.26 -2.86
N TYR A 349 -12.70 -1.80 -1.64
CA TYR A 349 -13.04 -1.11 -0.40
C TYR A 349 -12.14 0.11 -0.16
N THR A 350 -10.85 0.00 -0.45
CA THR A 350 -9.85 1.03 -0.12
C THR A 350 -9.64 2.06 -1.24
N ALA A 351 -9.69 1.62 -2.50
CA ALA A 351 -9.23 2.42 -3.64
C ALA A 351 -9.94 3.78 -3.81
N PRO A 352 -11.28 3.91 -3.71
CA PRO A 352 -11.93 5.20 -3.89
C PRO A 352 -11.47 6.24 -2.87
N ILE A 353 -11.34 5.83 -1.61
CA ILE A 353 -10.96 6.71 -0.51
C ILE A 353 -9.46 7.07 -0.60
N PHE A 354 -8.63 6.11 -1.00
CA PHE A 354 -7.21 6.33 -1.23
C PHE A 354 -6.99 7.39 -2.31
N TRP A 355 -7.64 7.26 -3.48
CA TRP A 355 -7.51 8.21 -4.57
C TRP A 355 -8.08 9.59 -4.26
N LEU A 356 -9.16 9.66 -3.48
CA LEU A 356 -9.70 10.92 -2.98
C LEU A 356 -8.66 11.69 -2.17
N PHE A 357 -7.98 11.03 -1.23
CA PHE A 357 -6.99 11.71 -0.39
C PHE A 357 -5.67 11.99 -1.12
N PHE A 358 -5.27 11.17 -2.08
CA PHE A 358 -4.15 11.51 -2.98
C PHE A 358 -4.45 12.78 -3.79
N PHE A 359 -5.65 12.90 -4.32
CA PHE A 359 -6.12 14.11 -5.00
C PHE A 359 -6.06 15.32 -4.07
N LEU A 360 -6.67 15.25 -2.89
CA LEU A 360 -6.69 16.36 -1.93
C LEU A 360 -5.27 16.74 -1.46
N THR A 361 -4.42 15.78 -1.19
CA THR A 361 -3.03 16.03 -0.79
C THR A 361 -2.26 16.73 -1.92
N THR A 362 -2.41 16.30 -3.15
CA THR A 362 -1.74 16.95 -4.29
C THR A 362 -2.29 18.35 -4.54
N LEU A 363 -3.60 18.52 -4.48
CA LEU A 363 -4.26 19.84 -4.63
C LEU A 363 -3.82 20.81 -3.53
N SER A 364 -3.42 20.29 -2.34
CA SER A 364 -2.91 21.11 -1.24
C SER A 364 -1.68 21.93 -1.64
N ILE A 365 -0.87 21.48 -2.62
CA ILE A 365 0.28 22.25 -3.14
C ILE A 365 -0.20 23.60 -3.68
N ILE A 366 -1.23 23.59 -4.51
CA ILE A 366 -1.77 24.80 -5.13
C ILE A 366 -2.35 25.71 -4.04
N ILE A 367 -3.13 25.15 -3.14
CA ILE A 367 -3.76 25.90 -2.03
C ILE A 367 -2.70 26.51 -1.11
N LEU A 368 -1.66 25.75 -0.72
CA LEU A 368 -0.61 26.24 0.15
C LEU A 368 0.30 27.27 -0.53
N ARG A 369 0.48 27.19 -1.85
CA ARG A 369 1.19 28.24 -2.58
C ARG A 369 0.41 29.56 -2.60
N LEU A 370 -0.93 29.49 -2.66
CA LEU A 370 -1.79 30.69 -2.61
C LEU A 370 -1.91 31.25 -1.19
N LYS A 371 -2.04 30.37 -0.18
CA LYS A 371 -2.20 30.78 1.24
C LYS A 371 -0.90 31.25 1.88
N GLU A 372 0.22 30.66 1.49
CA GLU A 372 1.53 30.88 2.09
C GLU A 372 2.58 31.14 1.02
N PRO A 373 2.49 32.27 0.26
CA PRO A 373 3.41 32.57 -0.83
C PRO A 373 4.86 32.68 -0.38
N GLU A 374 5.09 33.19 0.83
CA GLU A 374 6.42 33.43 1.44
C GLU A 374 7.04 32.15 2.05
N ALA A 375 6.33 31.00 2.07
CA ALA A 375 6.88 29.78 2.64
C ALA A 375 8.11 29.31 1.85
N LYS A 376 9.20 28.98 2.58
CA LYS A 376 10.43 28.45 1.97
C LYS A 376 10.16 27.08 1.37
N ARG A 377 10.43 26.93 0.06
CA ARG A 377 10.30 25.69 -0.70
C ARG A 377 11.66 25.24 -1.19
N PRO A 378 12.38 24.40 -0.44
CA PRO A 378 13.71 23.91 -0.82
C PRO A 378 13.70 23.13 -2.15
N PHE A 379 12.57 22.53 -2.50
CA PHE A 379 12.29 21.94 -3.79
C PHE A 379 10.96 22.48 -4.31
N VAL A 380 10.95 22.83 -5.57
CA VAL A 380 9.76 23.29 -6.31
C VAL A 380 9.46 22.28 -7.39
N VAL A 381 8.22 21.79 -7.44
CA VAL A 381 7.82 20.80 -8.44
C VAL A 381 8.02 21.37 -9.86
N PRO A 382 8.77 20.63 -10.71
CA PRO A 382 8.99 21.07 -12.09
C PRO A 382 7.67 21.17 -12.86
N GLY A 383 7.57 22.18 -13.75
CA GLY A 383 6.39 22.35 -14.60
C GLY A 383 5.13 22.78 -13.84
N TYR A 384 5.26 23.40 -12.67
CA TYR A 384 4.10 23.97 -11.97
C TYR A 384 3.38 25.02 -12.82
N PRO A 385 2.04 25.05 -12.88
CA PRO A 385 1.09 24.19 -12.14
C PRO A 385 0.73 22.90 -12.90
N VAL A 386 1.28 22.64 -14.08
CA VAL A 386 0.88 21.53 -14.95
C VAL A 386 1.10 20.17 -14.29
N THR A 387 2.27 19.96 -13.67
CA THR A 387 2.60 18.67 -13.02
C THR A 387 1.64 18.30 -11.89
N PRO A 388 1.34 19.17 -10.91
CA PRO A 388 0.32 18.87 -9.90
C PRO A 388 -1.08 18.69 -10.48
N LEU A 389 -1.47 19.50 -11.49
CA LEU A 389 -2.78 19.35 -12.14
C LEU A 389 -2.89 18.03 -12.92
N LEU A 390 -1.83 17.61 -13.60
CA LEU A 390 -1.78 16.31 -14.27
C LEU A 390 -1.98 15.16 -13.26
N PHE A 391 -1.28 15.19 -12.11
CA PHE A 391 -1.45 14.16 -11.09
C PHE A 391 -2.83 14.22 -10.45
N CYS A 392 -3.39 15.40 -10.23
CA CYS A 392 -4.78 15.56 -9.79
C CYS A 392 -5.78 14.94 -10.80
N ALA A 393 -5.59 15.17 -12.11
CA ALA A 393 -6.43 14.59 -13.15
C ALA A 393 -6.33 13.04 -13.15
N ILE A 394 -5.12 12.50 -12.97
CA ILE A 394 -4.91 11.05 -12.81
C ILE A 394 -5.63 10.54 -11.57
N CYS A 395 -5.52 11.21 -10.42
CA CYS A 395 -6.23 10.83 -9.20
C CYS A 395 -7.75 10.84 -9.39
N ILE A 396 -8.31 11.82 -10.10
CA ILE A 396 -9.74 11.87 -10.43
C ILE A 396 -10.11 10.71 -11.35
N TYR A 397 -9.32 10.45 -12.40
CA TYR A 397 -9.55 9.31 -13.29
C TYR A 397 -9.56 7.99 -12.52
N MET A 398 -8.59 7.80 -11.62
CA MET A 398 -8.50 6.61 -10.78
C MET A 398 -9.63 6.51 -9.77
N LEU A 399 -10.08 7.62 -9.19
CA LEU A 399 -11.26 7.68 -8.31
C LEU A 399 -12.52 7.26 -9.07
N VAL A 400 -12.75 7.82 -10.27
CA VAL A 400 -13.90 7.46 -11.12
C VAL A 400 -13.82 5.98 -11.52
N SER A 401 -12.66 5.51 -11.98
CA SER A 401 -12.44 4.10 -12.30
C SER A 401 -12.68 3.19 -11.10
N SER A 402 -12.23 3.58 -9.90
CA SER A 402 -12.48 2.82 -8.67
C SER A 402 -13.96 2.71 -8.33
N ILE A 403 -14.77 3.69 -8.69
CA ILE A 403 -16.23 3.65 -8.46
C ILE A 403 -16.95 2.88 -9.58
N GLN A 404 -16.53 3.04 -10.84
CA GLN A 404 -17.19 2.42 -11.98
C GLN A 404 -16.93 0.92 -12.12
N TYR A 405 -15.70 0.47 -11.83
CA TYR A 405 -15.26 -0.90 -12.08
C TYR A 405 -15.20 -1.76 -10.81
N THR A 406 -15.48 -1.18 -9.66
CA THR A 406 -15.47 -1.90 -8.39
C THR A 406 -16.90 -2.19 -7.91
N GLY A 407 -17.03 -3.33 -7.24
CA GLY A 407 -18.33 -3.84 -6.81
C GLY A 407 -18.76 -3.35 -5.42
N ILE A 408 -19.31 -4.29 -4.63
CA ILE A 408 -19.84 -4.02 -3.29
C ILE A 408 -18.78 -3.47 -2.32
N GLY A 409 -17.51 -3.78 -2.54
CA GLY A 409 -16.40 -3.28 -1.74
C GLY A 409 -16.33 -1.76 -1.75
N ALA A 410 -16.41 -1.12 -2.93
CA ALA A 410 -16.36 0.34 -3.06
C ALA A 410 -17.52 1.03 -2.34
N LEU A 411 -18.74 0.51 -2.53
CA LEU A 411 -19.93 1.06 -1.85
C LEU A 411 -19.79 0.97 -0.33
N THR A 412 -19.30 -0.16 0.18
CA THR A 412 -19.05 -0.36 1.61
C THR A 412 -17.97 0.61 2.12
N GLY A 413 -16.86 0.76 1.40
CA GLY A 413 -15.78 1.69 1.78
C GLY A 413 -16.24 3.14 1.82
N ILE A 414 -17.00 3.58 0.82
CA ILE A 414 -17.57 4.92 0.78
C ILE A 414 -18.59 5.12 1.90
N ALA A 415 -19.46 4.15 2.16
CA ALA A 415 -20.44 4.22 3.24
C ALA A 415 -19.73 4.36 4.60
N VAL A 416 -18.72 3.54 4.88
CA VAL A 416 -17.93 3.63 6.12
C VAL A 416 -17.20 4.98 6.21
N PHE A 417 -16.63 5.48 5.13
CA PHE A 417 -16.01 6.81 5.12
C PHE A 417 -17.01 7.91 5.47
N LEU A 418 -18.21 7.87 4.89
CA LEU A 418 -19.25 8.88 5.12
C LEU A 418 -19.75 8.91 6.58
N THR A 419 -19.68 7.79 7.32
CA THR A 419 -19.98 7.81 8.76
C THR A 419 -19.04 8.74 9.54
N GLY A 420 -17.83 8.98 9.03
CA GLY A 420 -16.89 9.94 9.60
C GLY A 420 -17.45 11.36 9.68
N THR A 421 -18.32 11.75 8.76
CA THR A 421 -18.97 13.08 8.79
C THR A 421 -19.91 13.23 10.00
N PHE A 422 -20.55 12.13 10.42
CA PHE A 422 -21.38 12.10 11.62
C PHE A 422 -20.50 12.23 12.88
N PHE A 423 -19.45 11.42 12.99
CA PHE A 423 -18.53 11.47 14.12
C PHE A 423 -17.77 12.81 14.20
N MET A 424 -17.48 13.44 13.07
CA MET A 424 -16.89 14.77 13.02
C MET A 424 -17.78 15.84 13.67
N LYS A 425 -19.10 15.77 13.46
CA LYS A 425 -20.06 16.71 14.09
C LYS A 425 -20.16 16.52 15.61
N LEU A 426 -19.98 15.29 16.09
CA LEU A 426 -20.00 14.95 17.52
C LEU A 426 -18.67 15.25 18.21
N SER A 427 -17.58 15.33 17.46
CA SER A 427 -16.23 15.49 17.99
C SER A 427 -15.94 16.96 18.31
N LYS A 428 -15.61 17.25 19.58
CA LYS A 428 -15.01 18.52 19.96
C LYS A 428 -13.49 18.40 19.80
N HIS A 429 -12.90 19.30 19.02
CA HIS A 429 -11.45 19.39 18.85
C HIS A 429 -10.84 19.89 20.17
N HIS A 430 -10.06 19.05 20.86
CA HIS A 430 -9.23 19.49 21.96
C HIS A 430 -7.92 20.07 21.39
N VAL A 431 -7.85 21.39 21.29
CA VAL A 431 -6.56 22.06 21.07
C VAL A 431 -5.72 21.86 22.32
N THR A 432 -4.99 20.75 22.38
CA THR A 432 -3.95 20.58 23.38
C THR A 432 -2.85 21.59 23.03
N LYS A 433 -2.83 22.74 23.73
CA LYS A 433 -1.66 23.62 23.73
C LYS A 433 -0.49 22.77 24.24
N ARG A 434 0.28 22.17 23.35
CA ARG A 434 1.60 21.62 23.71
C ARG A 434 2.46 22.82 24.07
N ARG A 435 2.76 22.94 25.40
CA ARG A 435 3.85 23.75 25.93
C ARG A 435 5.19 23.15 25.52
#